data_ffddbbff53f4fd68608335d71f6b6f9c
#
_entry.id   ffddbbff53f4fd68608335d71f6b6f9c
#
_cell.length_a   1.000
_cell.length_b   1.000
_cell.length_c   1.000
_cell.angle_alpha   90.00
_cell.angle_beta   90.00
_cell.angle_gamma   90.00
#
_symmetry.space_group_name_H-M   'P 1'
#
loop_
_entity.id
_entity.type
_entity.pdbx_description
1 polymer ?
#
loop_
_entity_poly.entity_id
_entity_poly.type
_entity_poly.pdbx_seq_one_letter_code
_entity_poly.pdbx_strand_id
1 'polypeptide(L)'
;MNSPLGRGSGYEISLIILNLMENKTLYPPSTLYDIALHLERFPGGEILLTSVGLLEELLAQARANSVWGLTFGLACCAIEMIAAYMNRFDLERFGTITRATPRQADLMIVAGTVTIKMAPRLRRLYEQMPYPKWVIAMGSCAISGDHYRNVYSVVPGVDRIVPVDVYVPGCPPSPEALIDGIKQLQEKIRAQARELRRRK
;
A
#
# COMPACT_ATOMS: atom_id res chain seq x y z
N MET A 1 21.36 27.97 -38.50
CA MET A 1 21.11 27.85 -37.06
C MET A 1 19.92 26.89 -36.90
N ASN A 2 20.23 25.59 -36.83
CA ASN A 2 19.25 24.52 -36.66
C ASN A 2 19.29 24.05 -35.22
N SER A 3 18.22 24.26 -34.49
CA SER A 3 17.99 23.68 -33.19
C SER A 3 17.36 22.29 -33.37
N PRO A 4 17.94 21.21 -32.86
CA PRO A 4 17.29 19.91 -32.88
C PRO A 4 16.35 19.81 -31.69
N LEU A 5 15.04 19.96 -31.93
CA LEU A 5 14.02 19.52 -30.99
C LEU A 5 14.09 17.99 -30.88
N GLY A 6 14.64 17.54 -29.78
CA GLY A 6 14.83 16.14 -29.47
C GLY A 6 13.52 15.37 -29.36
N ARG A 7 13.33 14.47 -30.29
CA ARG A 7 12.42 13.32 -30.16
C ARG A 7 13.05 12.31 -29.18
N GLY A 8 12.72 12.41 -27.91
CA GLY A 8 13.32 11.56 -26.90
C GLY A 8 12.50 11.31 -25.63
N SER A 9 11.19 11.58 -25.60
CA SER A 9 10.45 11.43 -24.33
C SER A 9 9.60 10.16 -24.18
N GLY A 10 9.39 9.40 -25.26
CA GLY A 10 8.55 8.18 -25.22
C GLY A 10 9.28 6.94 -24.68
N TYR A 11 10.56 6.82 -24.95
CA TYR A 11 11.34 5.62 -24.59
C TYR A 11 11.84 5.64 -23.15
N GLU A 12 12.14 6.82 -22.60
CA GLU A 12 12.55 6.95 -21.19
C GLU A 12 11.39 6.63 -20.24
N ILE A 13 10.17 6.97 -20.60
CA ILE A 13 8.97 6.66 -19.80
C ILE A 13 8.74 5.16 -19.78
N SER A 14 8.91 4.47 -20.91
CA SER A 14 8.81 3.00 -20.97
C SER A 14 9.89 2.30 -20.16
N LEU A 15 11.13 2.82 -20.19
CA LEU A 15 12.25 2.28 -19.39
C LEU A 15 12.05 2.53 -17.90
N ILE A 16 11.51 3.68 -17.51
CA ILE A 16 11.17 3.98 -16.12
C ILE A 16 10.04 3.06 -15.64
N ILE A 17 9.03 2.84 -16.47
CA ILE A 17 7.92 1.92 -16.16
C ILE A 17 8.42 0.46 -16.11
N LEU A 18 9.29 0.04 -17.02
CA LEU A 18 9.89 -1.31 -17.02
C LEU A 18 10.80 -1.53 -15.79
N ASN A 19 11.66 -0.58 -15.44
CA ASN A 19 12.46 -0.65 -14.22
C ASN A 19 11.60 -0.60 -12.94
N LEU A 20 10.44 0.06 -12.99
CA LEU A 20 9.46 0.06 -11.90
C LEU A 20 8.74 -1.30 -11.78
N MET A 21 8.61 -2.05 -12.89
CA MET A 21 7.98 -3.37 -12.89
C MET A 21 8.92 -4.50 -12.44
N GLU A 22 10.23 -4.40 -12.67
CA GLU A 22 11.21 -5.41 -12.26
C GLU A 22 11.47 -5.46 -10.75
N ASN A 23 11.21 -4.38 -10.01
CA ASN A 23 11.37 -4.34 -8.55
C ASN A 23 10.13 -4.79 -7.76
N LYS A 24 9.34 -5.71 -8.31
CA LYS A 24 8.12 -6.24 -7.67
C LYS A 24 8.37 -7.24 -6.53
N THR A 25 9.63 -7.60 -6.31
CA THR A 25 10.00 -8.55 -5.26
C THR A 25 10.87 -7.87 -4.23
N LEU A 26 10.31 -7.42 -3.14
CA LEU A 26 11.04 -7.42 -1.87
C LEU A 26 10.08 -7.05 -0.74
N TYR A 27 9.33 -8.07 -0.28
CA TYR A 27 9.15 -8.15 1.16
C TYR A 27 10.54 -8.48 1.72
N PRO A 28 11.17 -7.60 2.50
CA PRO A 28 12.32 -8.03 3.26
C PRO A 28 11.86 -9.21 4.12
N PRO A 29 12.63 -10.29 4.20
CA PRO A 29 12.36 -11.34 5.16
C PRO A 29 12.16 -10.65 6.51
N SER A 30 11.07 -10.97 7.19
CA SER A 30 10.85 -10.38 8.51
C SER A 30 12.08 -10.77 9.34
N THR A 31 12.73 -9.81 9.98
CA THR A 31 13.89 -10.06 10.84
C THR A 31 13.62 -11.13 11.89
N LEU A 32 12.35 -11.31 12.28
CA LEU A 32 11.87 -12.39 13.13
C LEU A 32 11.89 -13.77 12.45
N TYR A 33 11.67 -13.84 11.13
CA TYR A 33 11.76 -15.10 10.38
C TYR A 33 13.20 -15.60 10.29
N ASP A 34 14.16 -14.71 10.05
CA ASP A 34 15.59 -15.07 10.03
C ASP A 34 16.10 -15.47 11.41
N ILE A 35 15.59 -14.85 12.47
CA ILE A 35 15.87 -15.23 13.86
C ILE A 35 15.26 -16.61 14.17
N ALA A 36 14.03 -16.89 13.69
CA ALA A 36 13.38 -18.17 13.88
C ALA A 36 14.16 -19.32 13.22
N LEU A 37 14.66 -19.12 11.98
CA LEU A 37 15.50 -20.09 11.28
C LEU A 37 16.84 -20.37 12.00
N HIS A 38 17.37 -19.39 12.73
CA HIS A 38 18.58 -19.56 13.53
C HIS A 38 18.32 -20.34 14.82
N LEU A 39 17.14 -20.19 15.41
CA LEU A 39 16.73 -20.88 16.65
C LEU A 39 16.46 -22.39 16.46
N GLU A 40 16.10 -22.84 15.25
CA GLU A 40 15.92 -24.28 14.94
C GLU A 40 17.17 -25.13 15.16
N ARG A 41 18.35 -24.52 15.19
CA ARG A 41 19.64 -25.21 15.35
C ARG A 41 20.03 -25.48 16.80
N PHE A 42 19.25 -25.00 17.80
CA PHE A 42 19.59 -25.18 19.21
C PHE A 42 18.70 -26.22 19.87
N PRO A 43 19.26 -27.09 20.76
CA PRO A 43 18.46 -28.00 21.54
C PRO A 43 17.49 -27.21 22.45
N GLY A 44 16.20 -27.46 22.30
CA GLY A 44 15.13 -26.66 22.94
C GLY A 44 14.52 -25.56 22.06
N GLY A 45 14.98 -25.41 20.81
CA GLY A 45 14.48 -24.42 19.86
C GLY A 45 12.99 -24.56 19.53
N GLU A 46 12.42 -25.76 19.62
CA GLU A 46 10.99 -26.02 19.37
C GLU A 46 10.07 -25.23 20.30
N ILE A 47 10.40 -25.12 21.58
CA ILE A 47 9.62 -24.37 22.57
C ILE A 47 9.71 -22.86 22.28
N LEU A 48 10.91 -22.39 21.93
CA LEU A 48 11.13 -21.01 21.53
C LEU A 48 10.39 -20.66 20.24
N LEU A 49 10.38 -21.53 19.24
CA LEU A 49 9.65 -21.35 17.99
C LEU A 49 8.14 -21.27 18.20
N THR A 50 7.59 -22.08 19.10
CA THR A 50 6.15 -22.03 19.44
C THR A 50 5.79 -20.68 20.08
N SER A 51 6.61 -20.19 21.00
CA SER A 51 6.39 -18.89 21.64
C SER A 51 6.58 -17.71 20.67
N VAL A 52 7.53 -17.79 19.73
CA VAL A 52 7.71 -16.81 18.65
C VAL A 52 6.52 -16.80 17.71
N GLY A 53 5.97 -17.97 17.34
CA GLY A 53 4.77 -18.07 16.51
C GLY A 53 3.53 -17.41 17.13
N LEU A 54 3.35 -17.56 18.44
CA LEU A 54 2.29 -16.87 19.18
C LEU A 54 2.51 -15.36 19.21
N LEU A 55 3.75 -14.92 19.41
CA LEU A 55 4.10 -13.50 19.41
C LEU A 55 3.84 -12.85 18.03
N GLU A 56 4.21 -13.54 16.94
CA GLU A 56 3.91 -13.06 15.57
C GLU A 56 2.41 -12.89 15.32
N GLU A 57 1.59 -13.83 15.81
CA GLU A 57 0.14 -13.75 15.68
C GLU A 57 -0.45 -12.57 16.48
N LEU A 58 0.02 -12.36 17.71
CA LEU A 58 -0.35 -11.22 18.54
C LEU A 58 0.07 -9.89 17.89
N LEU A 59 1.28 -9.82 17.35
CA LEU A 59 1.76 -8.64 16.64
C LEU A 59 0.94 -8.36 15.37
N ALA A 60 0.58 -9.40 14.61
CA ALA A 60 -0.26 -9.24 13.43
C ALA A 60 -1.66 -8.78 13.80
N GLN A 61 -2.23 -9.31 14.89
CA GLN A 61 -3.52 -8.85 15.41
C GLN A 61 -3.46 -7.38 15.88
N ALA A 62 -2.40 -7.00 16.57
CA ALA A 62 -2.17 -5.62 17.00
C ALA A 62 -2.03 -4.68 15.77
N ARG A 63 -1.24 -5.06 14.77
CA ARG A 63 -1.09 -4.29 13.52
C ARG A 63 -2.40 -4.17 12.75
N ALA A 64 -3.18 -5.25 12.64
CA ALA A 64 -4.48 -5.21 11.97
C ALA A 64 -5.46 -4.25 12.64
N ASN A 65 -5.38 -4.09 13.96
CA ASN A 65 -6.25 -3.20 14.72
C ASN A 65 -5.72 -1.77 14.86
N SER A 66 -4.49 -1.49 14.41
CA SER A 66 -3.86 -0.18 14.48
C SER A 66 -3.10 0.08 13.18
N VAL A 67 -3.83 0.54 12.16
CA VAL A 67 -3.31 0.85 10.82
C VAL A 67 -3.27 2.36 10.64
N TRP A 68 -2.08 2.91 10.52
CA TRP A 68 -1.89 4.35 10.37
C TRP A 68 -1.79 4.73 8.90
N GLY A 69 -2.78 5.53 8.43
CA GLY A 69 -2.95 5.85 7.02
C GLY A 69 -2.20 7.12 6.60
N LEU A 70 -1.34 7.02 5.59
CA LEU A 70 -0.89 8.16 4.79
C LEU A 70 -1.98 8.47 3.77
N THR A 71 -2.65 9.59 3.93
CA THR A 71 -3.70 10.04 3.02
C THR A 71 -3.07 10.74 1.81
N PHE A 72 -3.12 10.10 0.65
CA PHE A 72 -2.62 10.66 -0.60
C PHE A 72 -3.79 11.04 -1.51
N GLY A 73 -4.40 12.20 -1.19
CA GLY A 73 -5.55 12.74 -1.91
C GLY A 73 -5.13 13.49 -3.16
N LEU A 74 -5.61 13.06 -4.34
CA LEU A 74 -5.22 13.61 -5.64
C LEU A 74 -6.36 14.25 -6.40
N ALA A 75 -7.60 13.79 -6.17
CA ALA A 75 -8.78 14.27 -6.91
C ALA A 75 -10.06 14.12 -6.04
N CYS A 76 -11.23 13.99 -6.70
CA CYS A 76 -12.54 13.93 -6.02
C CYS A 76 -12.65 12.82 -4.96
N CYS A 77 -12.00 11.66 -5.14
CA CYS A 77 -11.98 10.60 -4.13
C CYS A 77 -11.39 11.05 -2.78
N ALA A 78 -10.53 12.08 -2.78
CA ALA A 78 -9.99 12.64 -1.56
C ALA A 78 -11.07 13.26 -0.66
N ILE A 79 -12.14 13.80 -1.23
CA ILE A 79 -13.25 14.37 -0.46
C ILE A 79 -14.00 13.29 0.30
N GLU A 80 -14.27 12.15 -0.36
CA GLU A 80 -14.91 11.00 0.28
C GLU A 80 -14.01 10.35 1.32
N MET A 81 -12.69 10.32 1.05
CA MET A 81 -11.70 9.87 2.03
C MET A 81 -11.71 10.78 3.27
N ILE A 82 -11.75 12.11 3.11
CA ILE A 82 -11.86 13.06 4.22
C ILE A 82 -13.18 12.82 4.96
N ALA A 83 -14.30 12.67 4.24
CA ALA A 83 -15.60 12.40 4.86
C ALA A 83 -15.59 11.12 5.72
N ALA A 84 -14.85 10.08 5.30
CA ALA A 84 -14.72 8.85 6.07
C ALA A 84 -14.02 9.04 7.43
N TYR A 85 -13.11 9.99 7.54
CA TYR A 85 -12.44 10.35 8.81
C TYR A 85 -13.24 11.36 9.65
N MET A 86 -14.30 11.97 9.09
CA MET A 86 -15.13 12.91 9.83
C MET A 86 -16.08 12.20 10.78
N ASN A 87 -16.62 12.95 11.73
CA ASN A 87 -17.45 12.47 12.83
C ASN A 87 -18.69 11.65 12.42
N ARG A 88 -19.20 11.78 11.19
CA ARG A 88 -20.32 10.98 10.70
C ARG A 88 -19.96 9.49 10.53
N PHE A 89 -18.77 9.22 10.00
CA PHE A 89 -18.32 7.87 9.66
C PHE A 89 -17.28 7.34 10.64
N ASP A 90 -16.48 8.25 11.20
CA ASP A 90 -15.50 8.01 12.26
C ASP A 90 -14.64 6.77 11.99
N LEU A 91 -13.83 6.86 10.94
CA LEU A 91 -12.93 5.78 10.55
C LEU A 91 -11.89 5.45 11.63
N GLU A 92 -11.61 6.40 12.53
CA GLU A 92 -10.65 6.22 13.63
C GLU A 92 -11.10 5.15 14.63
N ARG A 93 -12.41 4.94 14.81
CA ARG A 93 -12.96 3.85 15.66
C ARG A 93 -12.56 2.44 15.18
N PHE A 94 -12.16 2.30 13.91
CA PHE A 94 -11.66 1.04 13.36
C PHE A 94 -10.14 0.88 13.52
N GLY A 95 -9.51 1.76 14.28
CA GLY A 95 -8.07 1.73 14.55
C GLY A 95 -7.23 2.36 13.43
N THR A 96 -7.83 3.22 12.61
CA THR A 96 -7.13 3.86 11.48
C THR A 96 -6.97 5.35 11.75
N ILE A 97 -5.74 5.81 11.93
CA ILE A 97 -5.43 7.22 12.19
C ILE A 97 -4.68 7.81 10.99
N THR A 98 -5.02 9.03 10.60
CA THR A 98 -4.33 9.75 9.53
C THR A 98 -2.96 10.26 9.98
N ARG A 99 -1.94 10.08 9.13
CA ARG A 99 -0.61 10.64 9.32
C ARG A 99 -0.16 11.43 8.09
N ALA A 100 0.39 12.60 8.33
CA ALA A 100 0.89 13.47 7.26
C ALA A 100 2.27 13.04 6.73
N THR A 101 3.01 12.25 7.49
CA THR A 101 4.36 11.83 7.13
C THR A 101 4.42 10.34 6.79
N PRO A 102 5.10 9.94 5.69
CA PRO A 102 5.23 8.53 5.32
C PRO A 102 6.03 7.72 6.34
N ARG A 103 6.90 8.34 7.11
CA ARG A 103 7.73 7.67 8.13
C ARG A 103 6.93 7.12 9.32
N GLN A 104 5.72 7.62 9.52
CA GLN A 104 4.83 7.23 10.61
C GLN A 104 3.59 6.48 10.12
N ALA A 105 3.51 6.16 8.84
CA ALA A 105 2.35 5.53 8.23
C ALA A 105 2.67 4.11 7.77
N ASP A 106 1.72 3.19 8.01
CA ASP A 106 1.79 1.79 7.60
C ASP A 106 0.95 1.52 6.35
N LEU A 107 -0.07 2.35 6.11
CA LEU A 107 -0.98 2.26 5.00
C LEU A 107 -0.89 3.50 4.13
N MET A 108 -0.81 3.36 2.81
CA MET A 108 -0.98 4.45 1.85
C MET A 108 -2.35 4.34 1.19
N ILE A 109 -3.18 5.38 1.32
CA ILE A 109 -4.47 5.48 0.61
C ILE A 109 -4.29 6.43 -0.57
N VAL A 110 -4.27 5.90 -1.78
CA VAL A 110 -4.16 6.68 -3.01
C VAL A 110 -5.57 6.97 -3.53
N ALA A 111 -6.05 8.19 -3.32
CA ALA A 111 -7.41 8.60 -3.62
C ALA A 111 -7.47 9.56 -4.80
N GLY A 112 -7.75 9.03 -6.00
CA GLY A 112 -7.96 9.81 -7.21
C GLY A 112 -6.98 9.53 -8.34
N THR A 113 -6.98 10.41 -9.34
CA THR A 113 -6.20 10.28 -10.59
C THR A 113 -4.73 10.53 -10.34
N VAL A 114 -3.88 9.57 -10.73
CA VAL A 114 -2.42 9.71 -10.67
C VAL A 114 -1.89 10.20 -11.99
N THR A 115 -1.25 11.37 -11.98
CA THR A 115 -0.58 11.91 -13.18
C THR A 115 0.86 11.38 -13.27
N ILE A 116 1.42 11.37 -14.48
CA ILE A 116 2.81 10.98 -14.74
C ILE A 116 3.79 11.84 -13.92
N LYS A 117 3.49 13.12 -13.72
CA LYS A 117 4.31 14.03 -12.89
C LYS A 117 4.25 13.68 -11.40
N MET A 118 3.13 13.10 -10.93
CA MET A 118 2.98 12.66 -9.53
C MET A 118 3.52 11.25 -9.27
N ALA A 119 3.60 10.39 -10.27
CA ALA A 119 4.04 9.01 -10.14
C ALA A 119 5.41 8.86 -9.43
N PRO A 120 6.46 9.64 -9.76
CA PRO A 120 7.75 9.56 -9.05
C PRO A 120 7.65 9.98 -7.58
N ARG A 121 6.76 10.93 -7.26
CA ARG A 121 6.54 11.38 -5.88
C ARG A 121 5.81 10.32 -5.06
N LEU A 122 4.79 9.68 -5.62
CA LEU A 122 4.07 8.57 -5.02
C LEU A 122 5.04 7.41 -4.72
N ARG A 123 5.88 7.03 -5.67
CA ARG A 123 6.91 6.01 -5.49
C ARG A 123 7.87 6.35 -4.35
N ARG A 124 8.38 7.59 -4.32
CA ARG A 124 9.29 8.06 -3.26
C ARG A 124 8.64 8.01 -1.88
N LEU A 125 7.37 8.43 -1.76
CA LEU A 125 6.63 8.36 -0.49
C LEU A 125 6.45 6.91 -0.05
N TYR A 126 6.11 6.01 -0.97
CA TYR A 126 6.00 4.58 -0.69
C TYR A 126 7.33 3.99 -0.20
N GLU A 127 8.45 4.37 -0.80
CA GLU A 127 9.78 3.92 -0.38
C GLU A 127 10.17 4.43 1.01
N GLN A 128 9.68 5.61 1.40
CA GLN A 128 9.93 6.19 2.73
C GLN A 128 9.09 5.57 3.85
N MET A 129 8.05 4.82 3.52
CA MET A 129 7.23 4.13 4.52
C MET A 129 8.00 2.95 5.13
N PRO A 130 7.91 2.75 6.46
CA PRO A 130 8.51 1.60 7.13
C PRO A 130 7.79 0.30 6.73
N TYR A 131 8.46 -0.83 6.91
CA TYR A 131 7.85 -2.14 6.78
C TYR A 131 7.25 -2.60 8.12
N PRO A 132 6.13 -3.35 8.13
CA PRO A 132 5.29 -3.72 6.98
C PRO A 132 4.42 -2.54 6.50
N LYS A 133 4.14 -2.48 5.19
CA LYS A 133 3.37 -1.41 4.57
C LYS A 133 2.39 -1.94 3.55
N TRP A 134 1.24 -1.28 3.43
CA TRP A 134 0.14 -1.66 2.54
C TRP A 134 -0.33 -0.47 1.71
N VAL A 135 -0.98 -0.75 0.60
CA VAL A 135 -1.51 0.26 -0.32
C VAL A 135 -2.96 -0.04 -0.66
N ILE A 136 -3.82 0.96 -0.51
CA ILE A 136 -5.20 0.95 -1.00
C ILE A 136 -5.31 1.89 -2.20
N ALA A 137 -5.78 1.38 -3.33
CA ALA A 137 -6.18 2.18 -4.48
C ALA A 137 -7.67 2.51 -4.38
N MET A 138 -7.99 3.78 -4.11
CA MET A 138 -9.35 4.27 -3.93
C MET A 138 -9.86 4.98 -5.17
N GLY A 139 -10.91 4.44 -5.75
CA GLY A 139 -11.62 4.98 -6.91
C GLY A 139 -11.09 4.48 -8.25
N SER A 140 -11.97 4.50 -9.25
CA SER A 140 -11.72 3.95 -10.59
C SER A 140 -10.49 4.58 -11.27
N CYS A 141 -10.22 5.87 -11.03
CA CYS A 141 -9.03 6.55 -11.56
C CYS A 141 -7.73 5.97 -10.98
N ALA A 142 -7.68 5.66 -9.68
CA ALA A 142 -6.51 5.03 -9.06
C ALA A 142 -6.36 3.56 -9.49
N ILE A 143 -7.47 2.87 -9.76
CA ILE A 143 -7.47 1.45 -10.14
C ILE A 143 -7.02 1.26 -11.59
N SER A 144 -7.58 2.02 -12.54
CA SER A 144 -7.37 1.77 -13.98
C SER A 144 -7.18 3.03 -14.83
N GLY A 145 -7.20 4.22 -14.21
CA GLY A 145 -7.22 5.49 -14.93
C GLY A 145 -8.61 5.95 -15.36
N ASP A 146 -9.62 5.06 -15.32
CA ASP A 146 -11.04 5.30 -15.67
C ASP A 146 -11.22 6.12 -16.96
N HIS A 147 -11.99 7.21 -16.92
CA HIS A 147 -12.22 8.11 -18.04
C HIS A 147 -10.94 8.75 -18.61
N TYR A 148 -9.89 8.84 -17.80
CA TYR A 148 -8.61 9.46 -18.18
C TYR A 148 -7.55 8.43 -18.61
N ARG A 149 -7.91 7.17 -18.77
CA ARG A 149 -6.98 6.07 -19.07
C ARG A 149 -6.11 6.30 -20.31
N ASN A 150 -6.68 6.92 -21.33
CA ASN A 150 -6.00 7.14 -22.61
C ASN A 150 -5.38 8.54 -22.72
N VAL A 151 -5.39 9.33 -21.64
CA VAL A 151 -4.80 10.68 -21.63
C VAL A 151 -3.28 10.54 -21.44
N TYR A 152 -2.51 11.28 -22.21
CA TYR A 152 -1.04 11.27 -22.22
C TYR A 152 -0.40 11.60 -20.85
N SER A 153 -1.11 12.29 -19.98
CA SER A 153 -0.60 12.77 -18.68
C SER A 153 -1.01 11.91 -17.49
N VAL A 154 -1.81 10.85 -17.70
CA VAL A 154 -2.35 10.01 -16.63
C VAL A 154 -1.75 8.61 -16.66
N VAL A 155 -1.44 8.10 -15.47
CA VAL A 155 -1.00 6.71 -15.31
C VAL A 155 -2.23 5.81 -15.20
N PRO A 156 -2.39 4.81 -16.07
CA PRO A 156 -3.55 3.93 -16.06
C PRO A 156 -3.44 2.84 -14.97
N GLY A 157 -3.52 3.26 -13.70
CA GLY A 157 -3.48 2.40 -12.53
C GLY A 157 -2.29 2.63 -11.62
N VAL A 158 -2.54 2.66 -10.31
CA VAL A 158 -1.51 2.81 -9.26
C VAL A 158 -0.64 1.57 -9.16
N ASP A 159 -1.17 0.41 -9.51
CA ASP A 159 -0.49 -0.88 -9.52
C ASP A 159 0.74 -0.93 -10.44
N ARG A 160 0.82 -0.02 -11.39
CA ARG A 160 2.00 0.18 -12.26
C ARG A 160 3.15 0.89 -11.57
N ILE A 161 2.90 1.56 -10.44
CA ILE A 161 3.89 2.36 -9.73
C ILE A 161 4.31 1.66 -8.43
N VAL A 162 3.32 1.19 -7.65
CA VAL A 162 3.50 0.52 -6.35
C VAL A 162 2.57 -0.68 -6.26
N PRO A 163 2.93 -1.73 -5.50
CA PRO A 163 2.05 -2.87 -5.27
C PRO A 163 0.80 -2.42 -4.53
N VAL A 164 -0.37 -2.85 -4.99
CA VAL A 164 -1.67 -2.53 -4.38
C VAL A 164 -2.20 -3.76 -3.67
N ASP A 165 -2.64 -3.59 -2.43
CA ASP A 165 -3.18 -4.65 -1.58
C ASP A 165 -4.69 -4.78 -1.66
N VAL A 166 -5.39 -3.65 -1.73
CA VAL A 166 -6.85 -3.58 -1.78
C VAL A 166 -7.29 -2.53 -2.78
N TYR A 167 -8.33 -2.85 -3.56
CA TYR A 167 -8.95 -1.95 -4.51
C TYR A 167 -10.35 -1.59 -4.04
N VAL A 168 -10.64 -0.29 -3.95
CA VAL A 168 -11.96 0.23 -3.57
C VAL A 168 -12.60 0.88 -4.80
N PRO A 169 -13.52 0.20 -5.51
CA PRO A 169 -14.14 0.70 -6.72
C PRO A 169 -15.17 1.80 -6.43
N GLY A 170 -15.35 2.69 -7.37
CA GLY A 170 -16.32 3.79 -7.34
C GLY A 170 -15.76 5.05 -8.01
N CYS A 171 -16.62 6.00 -8.34
CA CYS A 171 -16.23 7.27 -8.99
C CYS A 171 -17.07 8.45 -8.49
N PRO A 172 -16.80 8.96 -7.26
CA PRO A 172 -15.98 8.40 -6.19
C PRO A 172 -16.66 7.22 -5.46
N PRO A 173 -15.90 6.36 -4.78
CA PRO A 173 -16.48 5.39 -3.85
C PRO A 173 -17.03 6.12 -2.62
N SER A 174 -18.12 5.59 -2.03
CA SER A 174 -18.67 6.15 -0.80
C SER A 174 -17.71 5.95 0.40
N PRO A 175 -17.83 6.75 1.46
CA PRO A 175 -17.03 6.57 2.67
C PRO A 175 -17.16 5.16 3.28
N GLU A 176 -18.36 4.56 3.21
CA GLU A 176 -18.61 3.19 3.67
C GLU A 176 -17.82 2.16 2.86
N ALA A 177 -17.71 2.36 1.53
CA ALA A 177 -16.89 1.49 0.69
C ALA A 177 -15.41 1.54 1.06
N LEU A 178 -14.89 2.71 1.45
CA LEU A 178 -13.54 2.84 1.98
C LEU A 178 -13.39 2.11 3.32
N ILE A 179 -14.35 2.23 4.23
CA ILE A 179 -14.36 1.51 5.51
C ILE A 179 -14.32 0.00 5.27
N ASP A 180 -15.10 -0.50 4.33
CA ASP A 180 -15.09 -1.92 3.98
C ASP A 180 -13.74 -2.35 3.35
N GLY A 181 -13.14 -1.51 2.53
CA GLY A 181 -11.79 -1.74 1.99
C GLY A 181 -10.73 -1.85 3.09
N ILE A 182 -10.82 -1.04 4.14
CA ILE A 182 -9.92 -1.11 5.30
C ILE A 182 -10.16 -2.38 6.10
N LYS A 183 -11.41 -2.80 6.32
CA LYS A 183 -11.72 -4.09 6.96
C LYS A 183 -11.15 -5.27 6.18
N GLN A 184 -11.28 -5.27 4.85
CA GLN A 184 -10.67 -6.28 3.99
C GLN A 184 -9.14 -6.31 4.13
N LEU A 185 -8.49 -5.14 4.24
CA LEU A 185 -7.06 -5.07 4.51
C LEU A 185 -6.70 -5.67 5.87
N GLN A 186 -7.46 -5.35 6.93
CA GLN A 186 -7.26 -5.93 8.26
C GLN A 186 -7.39 -7.45 8.26
N GLU A 187 -8.35 -8.00 7.53
CA GLU A 187 -8.52 -9.45 7.35
C GLU A 187 -7.33 -10.06 6.57
N LYS A 188 -6.86 -9.39 5.54
CA LYS A 188 -5.68 -9.81 4.77
C LYS A 188 -4.44 -9.88 5.66
N ILE A 189 -4.21 -8.88 6.52
CA ILE A 189 -3.09 -8.88 7.47
C ILE A 189 -3.17 -10.07 8.42
N ARG A 190 -4.35 -10.35 8.98
CA ARG A 190 -4.58 -11.51 9.86
C ARG A 190 -4.39 -12.84 9.12
N ALA A 191 -4.85 -12.92 7.87
CA ALA A 191 -4.70 -14.13 7.05
C ALA A 191 -3.23 -14.42 6.73
N GLN A 192 -2.46 -13.40 6.35
CA GLN A 192 -1.03 -13.54 6.08
C GLN A 192 -0.26 -14.11 7.29
N ALA A 193 -0.57 -13.64 8.49
CA ALA A 193 0.06 -14.18 9.71
C ALA A 193 -0.28 -15.65 9.96
N ARG A 194 -1.52 -16.05 9.70
CA ARG A 194 -1.94 -17.46 9.83
C ARG A 194 -1.26 -18.37 8.80
N GLU A 195 -1.07 -17.87 7.58
CA GLU A 195 -0.37 -18.63 6.53
C GLU A 195 1.12 -18.84 6.87
N LEU A 196 1.79 -17.80 7.39
CA LEU A 196 3.18 -17.92 7.85
C LEU A 196 3.32 -19.00 8.94
N ARG A 197 2.34 -19.11 9.84
CA ARG A 197 2.30 -20.16 10.86
C ARG A 197 2.11 -21.57 10.28
N ARG A 198 1.30 -21.71 9.21
CA ARG A 198 1.04 -23.01 8.58
C ARG A 198 2.23 -23.56 7.77
N ARG A 199 3.12 -22.68 7.34
CA ARG A 199 4.31 -23.07 6.57
C ARG A 199 5.48 -23.54 7.46
N LYS A 200 5.37 -23.37 8.77
CA LYS A 200 6.26 -23.91 9.79
C LYS A 200 5.75 -25.25 10.29
#